data_a22daced5dc9a67d46a36650f23d1714
#
_entry.id   a22daced5dc9a67d46a36650f23d1714
#
_cell.length_a   1.000
_cell.length_b   1.000
_cell.length_c   1.000
_cell.angle_alpha   90.00
_cell.angle_beta   90.00
_cell.angle_gamma   90.00
#
_symmetry.space_group_name_H-M   'P 1'
#
loop_
_entity.id
_entity.type
_entity.pdbx_description
1 polymer ?
#
loop_
_entity_poly.entity_id
_entity_poly.type
_entity_poly.pdbx_seq_one_letter_code
_entity_poly.pdbx_strand_id
1 'polypeptide(L)'
;MVEKVKHTNEKKIRVGVIGVGRGQSFAQAANEVVGMELVALCDRWEERLREVGQRYGVATYTDYEKFLEHDMDAVILANYFHQHAPFAVKALEAGKHVMSETASNTTLAEGVALCRTVEKTGKTYMLAENYPFTVFNQEMRRLYHSGEIGEVTYAEGEYNHPMSPRDRLRISPGMKHWRAWLPSTYYCTHALAPLMYITDTIPV
;
A
#
# COMPACT_ATOMS: atom_id res chain seq x y z
N MET A 1 -29.07 9.58 0.91
CA MET A 1 -29.39 8.51 -0.08
C MET A 1 -28.19 8.38 -0.99
N VAL A 2 -27.42 7.30 -0.87
CA VAL A 2 -26.28 7.05 -1.78
C VAL A 2 -26.90 6.45 -3.05
N GLU A 3 -26.79 7.17 -4.18
CA GLU A 3 -27.19 6.63 -5.48
C GLU A 3 -26.42 5.34 -5.76
N LYS A 4 -27.16 4.26 -6.01
CA LYS A 4 -26.57 3.02 -6.52
C LYS A 4 -26.03 3.30 -7.92
N VAL A 5 -24.71 3.43 -8.04
CA VAL A 5 -24.02 3.50 -9.32
C VAL A 5 -24.42 2.25 -10.13
N LYS A 6 -24.99 2.47 -11.30
CA LYS A 6 -25.35 1.41 -12.24
C LYS A 6 -24.06 0.71 -12.66
N HIS A 7 -23.97 -0.58 -12.39
CA HIS A 7 -22.87 -1.42 -12.84
C HIS A 7 -22.83 -1.45 -14.37
N THR A 8 -21.86 -0.78 -14.96
CA THR A 8 -21.46 -1.02 -16.34
C THR A 8 -20.76 -2.39 -16.40
N ASN A 9 -20.90 -3.08 -17.52
CA ASN A 9 -20.35 -4.42 -17.76
C ASN A 9 -18.82 -4.32 -18.02
N GLU A 10 -18.10 -3.56 -17.18
CA GLU A 10 -16.67 -3.35 -17.30
C GLU A 10 -15.90 -4.54 -16.70
N LYS A 11 -14.84 -4.96 -17.40
CA LYS A 11 -13.95 -6.04 -16.95
C LYS A 11 -13.35 -5.66 -15.60
N LYS A 12 -13.59 -6.46 -14.56
CA LYS A 12 -13.00 -6.24 -13.23
C LYS A 12 -11.48 -6.43 -13.27
N ILE A 13 -10.77 -5.61 -12.53
CA ILE A 13 -9.33 -5.78 -12.26
C ILE A 13 -9.17 -6.93 -11.26
N ARG A 14 -8.51 -7.99 -11.68
CA ARG A 14 -8.24 -9.17 -10.86
C ARG A 14 -7.01 -8.93 -10.00
N VAL A 15 -7.17 -8.99 -8.69
CA VAL A 15 -6.16 -8.55 -7.72
C VAL A 15 -5.72 -9.71 -6.82
N GLY A 16 -4.41 -9.90 -6.71
CA GLY A 16 -3.80 -10.73 -5.67
C GLY A 16 -3.26 -9.88 -4.53
N VAL A 17 -3.33 -10.36 -3.29
CA VAL A 17 -2.80 -9.66 -2.10
C VAL A 17 -1.74 -10.52 -1.41
N ILE A 18 -0.57 -9.93 -1.14
CA ILE A 18 0.44 -10.56 -0.29
C ILE A 18 0.50 -9.89 1.07
N GLY A 19 0.52 -10.72 2.13
CA GLY A 19 0.48 -10.29 3.52
C GLY A 19 -0.92 -10.39 4.12
N VAL A 20 -1.28 -11.52 4.73
CA VAL A 20 -2.62 -11.74 5.32
C VAL A 20 -2.78 -11.15 6.74
N GLY A 21 -1.79 -10.43 7.24
CA GLY A 21 -1.91 -9.57 8.42
C GLY A 21 -2.56 -8.23 8.04
N ARG A 22 -1.75 -7.28 7.65
CA ARG A 22 -2.17 -5.94 7.20
C ARG A 22 -3.02 -6.00 5.92
N GLY A 23 -2.70 -6.90 5.01
CA GLY A 23 -3.36 -7.05 3.72
C GLY A 23 -4.84 -7.42 3.77
N GLN A 24 -5.39 -7.83 4.93
CA GLN A 24 -6.82 -8.15 5.03
C GLN A 24 -7.72 -6.95 4.73
N SER A 25 -7.32 -5.73 5.10
CA SER A 25 -8.09 -4.52 4.75
C SER A 25 -8.12 -4.27 3.23
N PHE A 26 -7.03 -4.58 2.54
CA PHE A 26 -6.97 -4.49 1.09
C PHE A 26 -7.75 -5.62 0.40
N ALA A 27 -7.66 -6.84 0.94
CA ALA A 27 -8.43 -7.98 0.45
C ALA A 27 -9.94 -7.74 0.57
N GLN A 28 -10.38 -7.18 1.70
CA GLN A 28 -11.76 -6.76 1.89
C GLN A 28 -12.16 -5.68 0.89
N ALA A 29 -11.37 -4.61 0.77
CA ALA A 29 -11.63 -3.53 -0.17
C ALA A 29 -11.69 -4.03 -1.63
N ALA A 30 -10.76 -4.88 -2.05
CA ALA A 30 -10.76 -5.47 -3.39
C ALA A 30 -12.00 -6.32 -3.67
N ASN A 31 -12.59 -6.93 -2.63
CA ASN A 31 -13.81 -7.73 -2.76
C ASN A 31 -15.10 -6.88 -2.74
N GLU A 32 -15.05 -5.69 -2.13
CA GLU A 32 -16.22 -4.82 -1.95
C GLU A 32 -16.26 -3.65 -2.95
N VAL A 33 -15.11 -3.22 -3.45
CA VAL A 33 -15.01 -2.08 -4.37
C VAL A 33 -15.46 -2.49 -5.78
N VAL A 34 -16.28 -1.65 -6.37
CA VAL A 34 -16.74 -1.81 -7.76
C VAL A 34 -15.55 -1.79 -8.72
N GLY A 35 -15.50 -2.74 -9.63
CA GLY A 35 -14.44 -2.84 -10.64
C GLY A 35 -13.21 -3.65 -10.21
N MET A 36 -13.19 -4.19 -9.00
CA MET A 36 -12.14 -5.11 -8.53
C MET A 36 -12.67 -6.50 -8.19
N GLU A 37 -11.79 -7.50 -8.20
CA GLU A 37 -12.04 -8.87 -7.78
C GLU A 37 -10.80 -9.45 -7.11
N LEU A 38 -10.93 -9.85 -5.85
CA LEU A 38 -9.87 -10.59 -5.16
C LEU A 38 -9.82 -12.01 -5.72
N VAL A 39 -8.66 -12.45 -6.23
CA VAL A 39 -8.50 -13.78 -6.85
C VAL A 39 -7.47 -14.66 -6.15
N ALA A 40 -6.50 -14.09 -5.44
CA ALA A 40 -5.46 -14.86 -4.78
C ALA A 40 -4.90 -14.15 -3.53
N LEU A 41 -4.41 -14.95 -2.59
CA LEU A 41 -3.70 -14.49 -1.38
C LEU A 41 -2.35 -15.19 -1.28
N CYS A 42 -1.34 -14.47 -0.77
CA CYS A 42 -0.02 -15.03 -0.51
C CYS A 42 0.49 -14.62 0.89
N ASP A 43 0.99 -15.58 1.67
CA ASP A 43 1.70 -15.34 2.92
C ASP A 43 2.46 -16.60 3.36
N ARG A 44 3.52 -16.43 4.14
CA ARG A 44 4.23 -17.56 4.78
C ARG A 44 3.54 -18.06 6.05
N TRP A 45 2.61 -17.31 6.60
CA TRP A 45 1.81 -17.70 7.76
C TRP A 45 0.67 -18.61 7.32
N GLU A 46 0.96 -19.90 7.14
CA GLU A 46 0.06 -20.88 6.53
C GLU A 46 -1.30 -21.01 7.23
N GLU A 47 -1.32 -21.00 8.56
CA GLU A 47 -2.56 -21.11 9.33
C GLU A 47 -3.50 -19.94 9.03
N ARG A 48 -2.97 -18.72 9.12
CA ARG A 48 -3.73 -17.50 8.86
C ARG A 48 -4.11 -17.37 7.39
N LEU A 49 -3.20 -17.75 6.49
CA LEU A 49 -3.46 -17.76 5.05
C LEU A 49 -4.63 -18.69 4.71
N ARG A 50 -4.68 -19.88 5.29
CA ARG A 50 -5.77 -20.84 5.10
C ARG A 50 -7.11 -20.27 5.59
N GLU A 51 -7.14 -19.70 6.81
CA GLU A 51 -8.33 -19.08 7.38
C GLU A 51 -8.89 -17.96 6.48
N VAL A 52 -8.01 -17.04 6.06
CA VAL A 52 -8.41 -15.89 5.24
C VAL A 52 -8.80 -16.33 3.83
N GLY A 53 -8.08 -17.29 3.25
CA GLY A 53 -8.39 -17.87 1.95
C GLY A 53 -9.76 -18.55 1.91
N GLN A 54 -10.09 -19.31 2.94
CA GLN A 54 -11.42 -19.92 3.09
C GLN A 54 -12.53 -18.86 3.22
N ARG A 55 -12.29 -17.79 3.97
CA ARG A 55 -13.24 -16.69 4.16
C ARG A 55 -13.63 -16.03 2.84
N TYR A 56 -12.67 -15.83 1.95
CA TYR A 56 -12.89 -15.16 0.66
C TYR A 56 -13.14 -16.15 -0.50
N GLY A 57 -12.89 -17.45 -0.31
CA GLY A 57 -13.05 -18.46 -1.35
C GLY A 57 -12.06 -18.31 -2.51
N VAL A 58 -10.82 -17.87 -2.24
CA VAL A 58 -9.79 -17.58 -3.25
C VAL A 58 -8.59 -18.50 -3.14
N ALA A 59 -7.77 -18.55 -4.20
CA ALA A 59 -6.53 -19.32 -4.23
C ALA A 59 -5.53 -18.79 -3.18
N THR A 60 -4.73 -19.69 -2.59
CA THR A 60 -3.74 -19.36 -1.57
C THR A 60 -2.36 -19.91 -1.89
N TYR A 61 -1.31 -19.13 -1.63
CA TYR A 61 0.06 -19.46 -1.95
C TYR A 61 0.99 -19.13 -0.77
N THR A 62 1.89 -20.03 -0.45
CA THR A 62 2.99 -19.78 0.50
C THR A 62 4.27 -19.33 -0.19
N ASP A 63 4.35 -19.55 -1.50
CA ASP A 63 5.47 -19.19 -2.37
C ASP A 63 5.06 -18.02 -3.27
N TYR A 64 5.88 -16.95 -3.28
CA TYR A 64 5.57 -15.73 -4.02
C TYR A 64 5.71 -15.91 -5.53
N GLU A 65 6.67 -16.70 -6.01
CA GLU A 65 6.84 -16.93 -7.45
C GLU A 65 5.63 -17.68 -8.03
N LYS A 66 5.15 -18.70 -7.33
CA LYS A 66 3.92 -19.41 -7.71
C LYS A 66 2.68 -18.53 -7.62
N PHE A 67 2.65 -17.61 -6.66
CA PHE A 67 1.57 -16.61 -6.57
C PHE A 67 1.57 -15.69 -7.79
N LEU A 68 2.74 -15.28 -8.29
CA LEU A 68 2.84 -14.44 -9.50
C LEU A 68 2.42 -15.14 -10.79
N GLU A 69 2.45 -16.48 -10.83
CA GLU A 69 1.94 -17.28 -11.95
C GLU A 69 0.40 -17.29 -12.01
N HIS A 70 -0.28 -16.92 -10.92
CA HIS A 70 -1.74 -16.84 -10.91
C HIS A 70 -2.25 -15.83 -11.93
N ASP A 71 -3.37 -16.17 -12.58
CA ASP A 71 -4.01 -15.27 -13.55
C ASP A 71 -4.66 -14.08 -12.83
N MET A 72 -3.95 -12.96 -12.80
CA MET A 72 -4.36 -11.70 -12.18
C MET A 72 -3.73 -10.51 -12.91
N ASP A 73 -4.36 -9.34 -12.81
CA ASP A 73 -3.92 -8.10 -13.44
C ASP A 73 -2.97 -7.30 -12.54
N ALA A 74 -3.19 -7.33 -11.22
CA ALA A 74 -2.44 -6.53 -10.26
C ALA A 74 -2.14 -7.28 -8.94
N VAL A 75 -1.09 -6.83 -8.27
CA VAL A 75 -0.67 -7.30 -6.94
C VAL A 75 -0.70 -6.16 -5.94
N ILE A 76 -1.29 -6.39 -4.77
CA ILE A 76 -1.20 -5.50 -3.62
C ILE A 76 -0.17 -6.05 -2.64
N LEU A 77 0.86 -5.25 -2.35
CA LEU A 77 1.91 -5.59 -1.41
C LEU A 77 1.58 -5.02 -0.03
N ALA A 78 1.36 -5.89 0.94
CA ALA A 78 1.11 -5.56 2.34
C ALA A 78 1.89 -6.49 3.30
N ASN A 79 2.99 -7.03 2.82
CA ASN A 79 3.98 -7.81 3.55
C ASN A 79 4.90 -6.91 4.40
N TYR A 80 6.10 -7.36 4.76
CA TYR A 80 7.02 -6.56 5.56
C TYR A 80 7.67 -5.43 4.74
N PHE A 81 7.76 -4.24 5.32
CA PHE A 81 8.27 -3.00 4.72
C PHE A 81 9.54 -3.18 3.87
N HIS A 82 10.57 -3.82 4.45
CA HIS A 82 11.86 -4.02 3.78
C HIS A 82 11.80 -4.97 2.58
N GLN A 83 10.64 -5.57 2.33
CA GLN A 83 10.43 -6.48 1.19
C GLN A 83 9.61 -5.84 0.06
N HIS A 84 9.04 -4.66 0.26
CA HIS A 84 8.15 -4.05 -0.73
C HIS A 84 8.85 -3.85 -2.09
N ALA A 85 10.02 -3.18 -2.13
CA ALA A 85 10.70 -2.92 -3.39
C ALA A 85 11.09 -4.20 -4.15
N PRO A 86 11.79 -5.19 -3.55
CA PRO A 86 12.14 -6.41 -4.28
C PRO A 86 10.92 -7.22 -4.73
N PHE A 87 9.82 -7.21 -3.97
CA PHE A 87 8.58 -7.88 -4.37
C PHE A 87 7.85 -7.12 -5.48
N ALA A 88 7.85 -5.78 -5.42
CA ALA A 88 7.30 -4.95 -6.48
C ALA A 88 8.03 -5.16 -7.82
N VAL A 89 9.36 -5.16 -7.81
CA VAL A 89 10.17 -5.41 -9.00
C VAL A 89 9.78 -6.74 -9.64
N LYS A 90 9.72 -7.82 -8.87
CA LYS A 90 9.32 -9.15 -9.38
C LYS A 90 7.91 -9.16 -9.96
N ALA A 91 6.94 -8.51 -9.30
CA ALA A 91 5.57 -8.44 -9.80
C ALA A 91 5.48 -7.66 -11.12
N LEU A 92 6.17 -6.52 -11.21
CA LEU A 92 6.24 -5.71 -12.43
C LEU A 92 6.89 -6.50 -13.59
N GLU A 93 8.00 -7.20 -13.33
CA GLU A 93 8.67 -8.07 -14.31
C GLU A 93 7.81 -9.27 -14.73
N ALA A 94 6.96 -9.78 -13.83
CA ALA A 94 5.95 -10.79 -14.14
C ALA A 94 4.71 -10.21 -14.88
N GLY A 95 4.78 -8.94 -15.30
CA GLY A 95 3.74 -8.28 -16.09
C GLY A 95 2.50 -7.84 -15.29
N LYS A 96 2.59 -7.77 -13.96
CA LYS A 96 1.49 -7.32 -13.10
C LYS A 96 1.63 -5.83 -12.77
N HIS A 97 0.51 -5.13 -12.60
CA HIS A 97 0.48 -3.82 -11.96
C HIS A 97 0.69 -4.00 -10.45
N VAL A 98 1.20 -2.98 -9.77
CA VAL A 98 1.51 -3.06 -8.34
C VAL A 98 0.91 -1.87 -7.59
N MET A 99 0.20 -2.17 -6.50
CA MET A 99 -0.08 -1.22 -5.43
C MET A 99 0.68 -1.66 -4.18
N SER A 100 1.51 -0.81 -3.61
CA SER A 100 2.31 -1.13 -2.43
C SER A 100 1.88 -0.32 -1.22
N GLU A 101 1.70 -0.99 -0.09
CA GLU A 101 1.69 -0.31 1.22
C GLU A 101 2.98 0.48 1.41
N THR A 102 2.96 1.44 2.31
CA THR A 102 4.14 2.22 2.73
C THR A 102 5.14 1.33 3.50
N ALA A 103 6.44 1.55 3.39
CA ALA A 103 7.14 2.42 2.47
C ALA A 103 7.45 1.68 1.16
N SER A 104 7.76 2.45 0.10
CA SER A 104 8.08 1.86 -1.20
C SER A 104 9.37 1.05 -1.22
N ASN A 105 10.39 1.51 -0.48
CA ASN A 105 11.77 0.97 -0.50
C ASN A 105 12.50 1.34 0.79
N THR A 106 13.58 0.64 1.11
CA THR A 106 14.42 0.91 2.28
C THR A 106 15.75 1.57 1.93
N THR A 107 16.20 1.46 0.71
CA THR A 107 17.43 2.09 0.21
C THR A 107 17.20 2.85 -1.08
N LEU A 108 18.05 3.86 -1.36
CA LEU A 108 17.99 4.58 -2.64
C LEU A 108 18.20 3.65 -3.84
N ALA A 109 19.06 2.65 -3.71
CA ALA A 109 19.30 1.66 -4.76
C ALA A 109 18.03 0.87 -5.11
N GLU A 110 17.26 0.45 -4.11
CA GLU A 110 15.96 -0.20 -4.31
C GLU A 110 14.96 0.75 -5.00
N GLY A 111 14.90 2.01 -4.59
CA GLY A 111 14.05 3.02 -5.22
C GLY A 111 14.40 3.22 -6.70
N VAL A 112 15.69 3.33 -7.03
CA VAL A 112 16.17 3.43 -8.42
C VAL A 112 15.81 2.19 -9.23
N ALA A 113 16.02 0.99 -8.67
CA ALA A 113 15.67 -0.27 -9.31
C ALA A 113 14.16 -0.35 -9.61
N LEU A 114 13.33 0.06 -8.64
CA LEU A 114 11.88 0.10 -8.79
C LEU A 114 11.45 1.04 -9.92
N CYS A 115 11.95 2.29 -9.94
CA CYS A 115 11.64 3.26 -10.99
C CYS A 115 12.02 2.74 -12.37
N ARG A 116 13.25 2.22 -12.53
CA ARG A 116 13.72 1.64 -13.80
C ARG A 116 12.88 0.44 -14.25
N THR A 117 12.39 -0.37 -13.29
CA THR A 117 11.53 -1.51 -13.63
C THR A 117 10.16 -1.04 -14.10
N VAL A 118 9.59 -0.01 -13.50
CA VAL A 118 8.34 0.63 -13.97
C VAL A 118 8.52 1.13 -15.42
N GLU A 119 9.58 1.89 -15.66
CA GLU A 119 9.90 2.40 -17.02
C GLU A 119 10.07 1.28 -18.04
N LYS A 120 10.82 0.24 -17.68
CA LYS A 120 11.09 -0.92 -18.56
C LYS A 120 9.85 -1.72 -18.89
N THR A 121 8.98 -1.96 -17.89
CA THR A 121 7.81 -2.84 -18.04
C THR A 121 6.58 -2.12 -18.55
N GLY A 122 6.51 -0.79 -18.43
CA GLY A 122 5.32 0.00 -18.74
C GLY A 122 4.13 -0.31 -17.81
N LYS A 123 4.37 -1.02 -16.70
CA LYS A 123 3.32 -1.33 -15.72
C LYS A 123 3.16 -0.20 -14.72
N THR A 124 1.98 -0.08 -14.15
CA THR A 124 1.69 0.92 -13.12
C THR A 124 2.21 0.45 -11.77
N TYR A 125 2.94 1.32 -11.09
CA TYR A 125 3.23 1.21 -9.66
C TYR A 125 2.53 2.34 -8.92
N MET A 126 1.86 2.03 -7.82
CA MET A 126 1.18 2.99 -6.95
C MET A 126 1.61 2.77 -5.50
N LEU A 127 2.13 3.83 -4.86
CA LEU A 127 2.33 3.85 -3.41
C LEU A 127 0.98 4.18 -2.74
N ALA A 128 0.50 3.28 -1.90
CA ALA A 128 -0.77 3.42 -1.20
C ALA A 128 -0.62 4.27 0.08
N GLU A 129 -0.09 5.48 -0.06
CA GLU A 129 -0.04 6.44 1.04
C GLU A 129 -1.45 7.02 1.27
N ASN A 130 -2.01 6.78 2.45
CA ASN A 130 -3.42 7.06 2.74
C ASN A 130 -3.66 8.43 3.38
N TYR A 131 -2.67 9.03 4.02
CA TYR A 131 -2.85 10.26 4.79
C TYR A 131 -3.31 11.45 3.95
N PRO A 132 -2.82 11.70 2.73
CA PRO A 132 -3.32 12.77 1.87
C PRO A 132 -4.84 12.69 1.63
N PHE A 133 -5.40 11.48 1.64
CA PHE A 133 -6.80 11.21 1.29
C PHE A 133 -7.76 11.19 2.50
N THR A 134 -7.28 11.57 3.68
CA THR A 134 -8.17 11.77 4.84
C THR A 134 -9.07 12.99 4.61
N VAL A 135 -10.28 12.96 5.17
CA VAL A 135 -11.29 14.02 4.95
C VAL A 135 -10.75 15.41 5.30
N PHE A 136 -10.01 15.52 6.40
CA PHE A 136 -9.45 16.81 6.83
C PHE A 136 -8.32 17.29 5.92
N ASN A 137 -7.47 16.41 5.38
CA ASN A 137 -6.43 16.80 4.43
C ASN A 137 -7.01 17.18 3.07
N GLN A 138 -8.09 16.53 2.63
CA GLN A 138 -8.84 16.92 1.44
C GLN A 138 -9.46 18.33 1.61
N GLU A 139 -10.04 18.62 2.77
CA GLU A 139 -10.60 19.94 3.04
C GLU A 139 -9.51 21.01 3.16
N MET A 140 -8.39 20.74 3.82
CA MET A 140 -7.24 21.66 3.84
C MET A 140 -6.73 21.96 2.43
N ARG A 141 -6.64 20.95 1.56
CA ARG A 141 -6.28 21.15 0.15
C ARG A 141 -7.29 22.05 -0.56
N ARG A 142 -8.58 21.82 -0.39
CA ARG A 142 -9.63 22.64 -0.97
C ARG A 142 -9.50 24.10 -0.55
N LEU A 143 -9.33 24.36 0.75
CA LEU A 143 -9.20 25.72 1.30
C LEU A 143 -7.93 26.42 0.78
N TYR A 144 -6.81 25.70 0.70
CA TYR A 144 -5.57 26.25 0.16
C TYR A 144 -5.74 26.67 -1.31
N HIS A 145 -6.27 25.77 -2.14
CA HIS A 145 -6.44 26.04 -3.57
C HIS A 145 -7.56 27.04 -3.90
N SER A 146 -8.49 27.27 -2.97
CA SER A 146 -9.48 28.35 -3.13
C SER A 146 -8.91 29.75 -2.87
N GLY A 147 -7.72 29.85 -2.30
CA GLY A 147 -7.10 31.11 -1.90
C GLY A 147 -7.62 31.68 -0.57
N GLU A 148 -8.57 30.99 0.11
CA GLU A 148 -9.17 31.47 1.35
C GLU A 148 -8.16 31.70 2.48
N ILE A 149 -7.06 30.92 2.50
CA ILE A 149 -6.03 30.99 3.54
C ILE A 149 -4.70 31.61 3.07
N GLY A 150 -4.65 32.13 1.83
CA GLY A 150 -3.47 32.78 1.26
C GLY A 150 -2.33 31.80 0.94
N GLU A 151 -1.09 32.31 0.93
CA GLU A 151 0.11 31.52 0.62
C GLU A 151 0.71 30.88 1.87
N VAL A 152 1.13 29.61 1.74
CA VAL A 152 1.84 28.90 2.81
C VAL A 152 3.30 29.35 2.84
N THR A 153 3.71 29.93 3.97
CA THR A 153 5.11 30.37 4.22
C THR A 153 5.91 29.37 5.06
N TYR A 154 5.20 28.54 5.82
CA TYR A 154 5.78 27.48 6.65
C TYR A 154 4.78 26.34 6.79
N ALA A 155 5.31 25.11 6.75
CA ALA A 155 4.50 23.92 7.00
C ALA A 155 5.30 22.90 7.81
N GLU A 156 4.64 22.23 8.74
CA GLU A 156 5.19 21.16 9.56
C GLU A 156 4.22 19.98 9.59
N GLY A 157 4.75 18.77 9.49
CA GLY A 157 3.99 17.54 9.58
C GLY A 157 4.56 16.61 10.63
N GLU A 158 3.71 16.11 11.50
CA GLU A 158 4.06 15.10 12.48
C GLU A 158 3.25 13.83 12.26
N TYR A 159 3.90 12.69 12.49
CA TYR A 159 3.23 11.42 12.61
C TYR A 159 3.55 10.78 13.95
N ASN A 160 2.66 10.98 14.90
CA ASN A 160 2.77 10.41 16.24
C ASN A 160 1.87 9.17 16.34
N HIS A 161 2.48 8.00 16.51
CA HIS A 161 1.76 6.74 16.70
C HIS A 161 1.91 6.31 18.17
N PRO A 162 1.02 6.78 19.08
CA PRO A 162 1.09 6.39 20.49
C PRO A 162 0.87 4.87 20.61
N MET A 163 1.74 4.24 21.39
CA MET A 163 1.75 2.80 21.51
C MET A 163 2.10 2.37 22.92
N SER A 164 1.26 1.54 23.53
CA SER A 164 1.60 0.95 24.81
C SER A 164 2.77 -0.03 24.69
N PRO A 165 3.54 -0.28 25.75
CA PRO A 165 4.60 -1.30 25.73
C PRO A 165 4.09 -2.68 25.29
N ARG A 166 2.86 -3.04 25.66
CA ARG A 166 2.21 -4.30 25.28
C ARG A 166 1.95 -4.36 23.76
N ASP A 167 1.41 -3.28 23.20
CA ASP A 167 1.15 -3.20 21.76
C ASP A 167 2.43 -3.21 20.94
N ARG A 168 3.47 -2.51 21.46
CA ARG A 168 4.80 -2.54 20.85
C ARG A 168 5.35 -3.96 20.73
N LEU A 169 5.27 -4.76 21.80
CA LEU A 169 5.70 -6.15 21.77
C LEU A 169 4.87 -7.01 20.80
N ARG A 170 3.58 -6.75 20.70
CA ARG A 170 2.68 -7.46 19.78
C ARG A 170 3.02 -7.21 18.31
N ILE A 171 3.33 -5.96 17.94
CA ILE A 171 3.59 -5.58 16.54
C ILE A 171 5.06 -5.66 16.14
N SER A 172 5.96 -5.75 17.13
CA SER A 172 7.41 -5.89 16.94
C SER A 172 7.95 -6.99 17.87
N PRO A 173 7.64 -8.27 17.58
CA PRO A 173 7.98 -9.37 18.45
C PRO A 173 9.47 -9.74 18.34
N GLY A 174 10.32 -9.00 19.04
CA GLY A 174 11.76 -9.28 19.16
C GLY A 174 12.64 -8.51 18.17
N MET A 175 13.95 -8.61 18.40
CA MET A 175 14.97 -7.81 17.73
C MET A 175 15.15 -8.11 16.24
N LYS A 176 14.71 -9.30 15.78
CA LYS A 176 14.79 -9.67 14.36
C LYS A 176 13.62 -9.14 13.53
N HIS A 177 12.57 -8.62 14.17
CA HIS A 177 11.46 -8.02 13.46
C HIS A 177 11.89 -6.71 12.81
N TRP A 178 11.45 -6.42 11.59
CA TRP A 178 11.86 -5.23 10.84
C TRP A 178 11.65 -3.91 11.60
N ARG A 179 10.60 -3.79 12.41
CA ARG A 179 10.35 -2.61 13.26
C ARG A 179 11.40 -2.39 14.35
N ALA A 180 12.21 -3.37 14.69
CA ALA A 180 13.25 -3.23 15.70
C ALA A 180 14.56 -2.63 15.15
N TRP A 181 14.80 -2.74 13.85
CA TRP A 181 16.06 -2.30 13.23
C TRP A 181 15.87 -1.23 12.14
N LEU A 182 14.68 -1.11 11.56
CA LEU A 182 14.41 -0.07 10.57
C LEU A 182 14.24 1.28 11.29
N PRO A 183 14.88 2.37 10.81
CA PRO A 183 14.73 3.71 11.39
C PRO A 183 13.27 4.17 11.43
N SER A 184 12.88 4.91 12.45
CA SER A 184 11.50 5.42 12.60
C SER A 184 11.04 6.33 11.44
N THR A 185 11.99 6.87 10.69
CA THR A 185 11.75 7.64 9.47
C THR A 185 11.04 6.88 8.35
N TYR A 186 10.86 5.54 8.48
CA TYR A 186 10.07 4.77 7.51
C TYR A 186 8.60 5.23 7.41
N TYR A 187 8.10 5.94 8.41
CA TYR A 187 6.78 6.59 8.40
C TYR A 187 6.81 8.08 8.01
N CYS A 188 7.92 8.61 7.54
CA CYS A 188 8.00 10.02 7.12
C CYS A 188 6.97 10.38 6.03
N THR A 189 6.54 9.40 5.24
CA THR A 189 5.48 9.58 4.24
C THR A 189 4.17 10.05 4.85
N HIS A 190 3.78 9.56 6.02
CA HIS A 190 2.55 9.97 6.69
C HIS A 190 2.58 11.42 7.18
N ALA A 191 3.76 11.95 7.49
CA ALA A 191 3.94 13.35 7.88
C ALA A 191 4.10 14.27 6.66
N LEU A 192 4.88 13.84 5.67
CA LEU A 192 5.29 14.66 4.53
C LEU A 192 4.27 14.67 3.39
N ALA A 193 3.66 13.54 3.08
CA ALA A 193 2.76 13.43 1.94
C ALA A 193 1.53 14.35 2.02
N PRO A 194 0.88 14.57 3.19
CA PRO A 194 -0.17 15.57 3.30
C PRO A 194 0.29 16.99 2.91
N LEU A 195 1.47 17.40 3.36
CA LEU A 195 2.01 18.73 3.05
C LEU A 195 2.23 18.90 1.54
N MET A 196 2.90 17.91 0.92
CA MET A 196 3.13 17.90 -0.52
C MET A 196 1.82 17.92 -1.32
N TYR A 197 0.84 17.14 -0.87
CA TYR A 197 -0.46 17.02 -1.53
C TYR A 197 -1.31 18.29 -1.40
N ILE A 198 -1.28 18.94 -0.23
CA ILE A 198 -2.05 20.17 0.02
C ILE A 198 -1.46 21.32 -0.78
N THR A 199 -0.15 21.46 -0.82
CA THR A 199 0.55 22.63 -1.37
C THR A 199 1.01 22.44 -2.82
N ASP A 200 0.92 21.23 -3.38
CA ASP A 200 1.52 20.83 -4.67
C ASP A 200 3.03 21.13 -4.76
N THR A 201 3.74 21.03 -3.62
CA THR A 201 5.19 21.25 -3.55
C THR A 201 5.95 19.93 -3.44
N ILE A 202 7.22 19.96 -3.84
CA ILE A 202 8.16 18.85 -3.69
C ILE A 202 9.29 19.32 -2.77
N PRO A 203 9.63 18.56 -1.72
CA PRO A 203 10.79 18.88 -0.86
C PRO A 203 12.07 18.90 -1.69
N VAL A 204 12.92 19.90 -1.43
CA VAL A 204 14.24 20.08 -2.04
C VAL A 204 15.34 19.84 -1.04
#